data_95e67e9e25fa2b135e144e157a8cd623
#
_entry.id   95e67e9e25fa2b135e144e157a8cd623
#
_cell.length_a   1.000
_cell.length_b   1.000
_cell.length_c   1.000
_cell.angle_alpha   90.00
_cell.angle_beta   90.00
_cell.angle_gamma   90.00
#
_symmetry.space_group_name_H-M   'P 1'
#
loop_
_entity.id
_entity.type
_entity.pdbx_description
1 polymer ?
#
loop_
_entity_poly.entity_id
_entity_poly.type
_entity_poly.pdbx_seq_one_letter_code
_entity_poly.pdbx_strand_id
1 'polypeptide(L)'
;MQEIYGQKTDRQLAAKQRIIAVAAGREKADLVLKNAKYLNVFSNEFLCGDIAVANGLIAGVGKYDGKTEIDVSGKLVLPGFIDAHIHLESSMVTPAEFAKAVVAHGTTTVITDPHEIANVMGIDGVEYMIQASQNLPIDVHFMMPSCVPATEIDESGAELDCKDIDLYLDNKKVLGLAEMMNYVGVINGDKNVLSKIVTSQAHHKKIDGHAPELSGNDLNAYIAAGVYSDHECSTFENALEKLRKGQFIMIREGTAAHNLKALMPLLTQQYYSRCMFATDDKHPSDLLYGGHIDYIVKQALKNGADPIVAIKTATHHAARYFLLNNKGAIASGYLADIVVVNNLEDFNVETVFKRGKLVFDGEVKDFSAPTVDEKLAEKCFDTFHLDSVTPSSFKVDGKLGLIGLVGGELLTRNLGTADKIDVENDILKIACIERHKGTNHIGVGYVKGYSLKSGAVATSVAHDSHNIITVGCNDGDIAVAVNAIKDSKGGIAVVENGKIKALLELPIAGLMSDEPLTTVNEKLENAKSSAYELGADKSIDPFMTLSFLSLPVIPSLRITTKGVFDAENWKML
;
A
#
# COMPACT_ATOMS: atom_id res chain seq x y z
N MET A 1 -15.53 -28.57 -24.26
CA MET A 1 -15.55 -28.34 -22.78
C MET A 1 -15.28 -29.62 -21.99
N GLN A 2 -15.96 -30.73 -22.17
CA GLN A 2 -15.71 -31.99 -21.44
C GLN A 2 -14.29 -32.54 -21.63
N GLU A 3 -13.73 -32.52 -22.85
CA GLU A 3 -12.35 -32.96 -23.14
C GLU A 3 -11.28 -32.11 -22.44
N ILE A 4 -11.49 -30.78 -22.36
CA ILE A 4 -10.59 -29.84 -21.65
C ILE A 4 -10.66 -30.07 -20.13
N TYR A 5 -11.83 -30.38 -19.61
CA TYR A 5 -12.01 -30.74 -18.20
C TYR A 5 -11.30 -32.06 -17.85
N GLY A 6 -11.41 -33.07 -18.69
CA GLY A 6 -10.73 -34.36 -18.53
C GLY A 6 -9.21 -34.20 -18.48
N GLN A 7 -8.60 -33.52 -19.45
CA GLN A 7 -7.15 -33.27 -19.49
C GLN A 7 -6.64 -32.44 -18.30
N LYS A 8 -7.42 -31.46 -17.84
CA LYS A 8 -7.06 -30.66 -16.65
C LYS A 8 -7.09 -31.51 -15.39
N THR A 9 -8.10 -32.36 -15.23
CA THR A 9 -8.24 -33.28 -14.09
C THR A 9 -7.10 -34.31 -14.07
N ASP A 10 -6.74 -34.89 -15.23
CA ASP A 10 -5.64 -35.87 -15.34
C ASP A 10 -4.30 -35.27 -14.96
N ARG A 11 -4.01 -34.02 -15.40
CA ARG A 11 -2.80 -33.29 -14.99
C ARG A 11 -2.77 -33.03 -13.47
N GLN A 12 -3.90 -32.62 -12.89
CA GLN A 12 -4.01 -32.41 -11.45
C GLN A 12 -3.85 -33.70 -10.65
N LEU A 13 -4.42 -34.80 -11.17
CA LEU A 13 -4.28 -36.14 -10.58
C LEU A 13 -2.82 -36.59 -10.58
N ALA A 14 -2.14 -36.50 -11.74
CA ALA A 14 -0.73 -36.86 -11.85
C ALA A 14 0.16 -35.99 -10.92
N ALA A 15 -0.11 -34.69 -10.83
CA ALA A 15 0.60 -33.80 -9.91
C ALA A 15 0.35 -34.20 -8.44
N LYS A 16 -0.88 -34.59 -8.09
CA LYS A 16 -1.24 -35.07 -6.74
C LYS A 16 -0.58 -36.40 -6.42
N GLN A 17 -0.57 -37.35 -7.36
CA GLN A 17 0.12 -38.64 -7.22
C GLN A 17 1.62 -38.45 -6.97
N ARG A 18 2.25 -37.55 -7.73
CA ARG A 18 3.67 -37.26 -7.58
C ARG A 18 4.01 -36.66 -6.22
N ILE A 19 3.25 -35.64 -5.76
CA ILE A 19 3.52 -35.04 -4.45
C ILE A 19 3.40 -36.07 -3.32
N ILE A 20 2.41 -37.00 -3.41
CA ILE A 20 2.24 -38.10 -2.44
C ILE A 20 3.43 -39.08 -2.52
N ALA A 21 3.93 -39.41 -3.71
CA ALA A 21 5.07 -40.31 -3.86
C ALA A 21 6.35 -39.72 -3.26
N VAL A 22 6.61 -38.41 -3.48
CA VAL A 22 7.73 -37.69 -2.86
C VAL A 22 7.55 -37.60 -1.34
N ALA A 23 6.37 -37.23 -0.87
CA ALA A 23 6.08 -37.14 0.57
C ALA A 23 6.29 -38.48 1.31
N ALA A 24 5.97 -39.59 0.65
CA ALA A 24 6.16 -40.93 1.17
C ALA A 24 7.59 -41.51 0.96
N GLY A 25 8.52 -40.70 0.40
CA GLY A 25 9.90 -41.12 0.14
C GLY A 25 10.08 -42.12 -0.99
N ARG A 26 9.07 -42.30 -1.86
CA ARG A 26 9.15 -43.22 -3.02
C ARG A 26 9.78 -42.59 -4.26
N GLU A 27 9.77 -41.27 -4.33
CA GLU A 27 10.40 -40.48 -5.40
C GLU A 27 11.24 -39.36 -4.80
N LYS A 28 12.29 -38.96 -5.52
CA LYS A 28 13.12 -37.82 -5.16
C LYS A 28 12.33 -36.50 -5.32
N ALA A 29 12.51 -35.60 -4.37
CA ALA A 29 12.00 -34.24 -4.46
C ALA A 29 12.66 -33.44 -5.60
N ASP A 30 12.04 -32.38 -6.05
CA ASP A 30 12.66 -31.44 -7.03
C ASP A 30 13.78 -30.63 -6.35
N LEU A 31 13.51 -30.18 -5.13
CA LEU A 31 14.43 -29.46 -4.25
C LEU A 31 14.32 -30.00 -2.83
N VAL A 32 15.46 -30.13 -2.15
CA VAL A 32 15.52 -30.37 -0.72
C VAL A 32 16.38 -29.29 -0.07
N LEU A 33 15.83 -28.59 0.91
CA LEU A 33 16.62 -27.76 1.83
C LEU A 33 17.09 -28.67 2.96
N LYS A 34 18.40 -28.97 2.95
CA LYS A 34 19.05 -29.90 3.90
C LYS A 34 19.37 -29.20 5.21
N ASN A 35 19.24 -29.94 6.31
CA ASN A 35 19.62 -29.50 7.65
C ASN A 35 18.90 -28.21 8.11
N ALA A 36 17.66 -28.00 7.67
CA ALA A 36 16.90 -26.80 7.97
C ALA A 36 16.50 -26.75 9.45
N LYS A 37 16.75 -25.62 10.12
CA LYS A 37 16.07 -25.25 11.36
C LYS A 37 14.89 -24.36 11.00
N TYR A 38 13.68 -24.88 11.04
CA TYR A 38 12.48 -24.20 10.55
C TYR A 38 11.47 -23.90 11.66
N LEU A 39 10.67 -22.83 11.47
CA LEU A 39 9.56 -22.53 12.36
C LEU A 39 8.35 -23.39 12.02
N ASN A 40 7.90 -24.20 13.00
CA ASN A 40 6.59 -24.85 12.98
C ASN A 40 5.56 -23.92 13.61
N VAL A 41 4.74 -23.28 12.75
CA VAL A 41 3.73 -22.31 13.19
C VAL A 41 2.55 -22.96 13.93
N PHE A 42 2.38 -24.29 13.85
CA PHE A 42 1.28 -25.02 14.50
C PHE A 42 1.59 -25.39 15.95
N SER A 43 2.85 -25.74 16.23
CA SER A 43 3.30 -26.11 17.57
C SER A 43 4.07 -25.01 18.30
N ASN A 44 4.31 -23.87 17.62
CA ASN A 44 5.04 -22.73 18.17
C ASN A 44 6.47 -23.08 18.60
N GLU A 45 7.21 -23.76 17.75
CA GLU A 45 8.59 -24.16 18.05
C GLU A 45 9.47 -24.22 16.81
N PHE A 46 10.78 -24.11 16.99
CA PHE A 46 11.75 -24.37 15.94
C PHE A 46 12.13 -25.85 15.94
N LEU A 47 11.95 -26.50 14.80
CA LEU A 47 12.28 -27.91 14.58
C LEU A 47 13.42 -28.04 13.56
N CYS A 48 14.08 -29.22 13.54
CA CYS A 48 15.12 -29.53 12.56
C CYS A 48 14.67 -30.67 11.65
N GLY A 49 15.01 -30.55 10.34
CA GLY A 49 14.73 -31.57 9.34
C GLY A 49 14.99 -31.05 7.94
N ASP A 50 15.07 -31.96 6.97
CA ASP A 50 15.12 -31.56 5.56
C ASP A 50 13.72 -31.14 5.10
N ILE A 51 13.61 -30.15 4.25
CA ILE A 51 12.35 -29.69 3.65
C ILE A 51 12.34 -30.10 2.18
N ALA A 52 11.47 -31.07 1.84
CA ALA A 52 11.31 -31.56 0.47
C ALA A 52 10.23 -30.80 -0.28
N VAL A 53 10.55 -30.38 -1.51
CA VAL A 53 9.66 -29.63 -2.39
C VAL A 53 9.43 -30.39 -3.69
N ALA A 54 8.18 -30.51 -4.12
CA ALA A 54 7.81 -31.06 -5.42
C ALA A 54 6.61 -30.31 -5.99
N ASN A 55 6.63 -30.03 -7.29
CA ASN A 55 5.56 -29.30 -8.00
C ASN A 55 5.19 -27.96 -7.34
N GLY A 56 6.14 -27.25 -6.75
CA GLY A 56 5.92 -25.98 -6.09
C GLY A 56 5.29 -26.05 -4.69
N LEU A 57 5.07 -27.26 -4.17
CA LEU A 57 4.53 -27.51 -2.84
C LEU A 57 5.58 -28.16 -1.95
N ILE A 58 5.50 -27.91 -0.67
CA ILE A 58 6.23 -28.67 0.34
C ILE A 58 5.63 -30.08 0.39
N ALA A 59 6.42 -31.08 0.02
CA ALA A 59 6.01 -32.48 0.07
C ALA A 59 6.05 -33.01 1.52
N GLY A 60 7.10 -32.63 2.25
CA GLY A 60 7.25 -33.06 3.64
C GLY A 60 8.46 -32.45 4.32
N VAL A 61 8.54 -32.68 5.61
CA VAL A 61 9.68 -32.36 6.46
C VAL A 61 10.18 -33.63 7.13
N GLY A 62 11.50 -33.88 7.11
CA GLY A 62 12.09 -35.09 7.66
C GLY A 62 13.42 -35.43 7.04
N LYS A 63 13.60 -36.66 6.54
CA LYS A 63 14.77 -37.06 5.76
C LYS A 63 14.34 -37.34 4.33
N TYR A 64 14.87 -36.58 3.40
CA TYR A 64 14.52 -36.67 1.99
C TYR A 64 15.74 -36.53 1.10
N ASP A 65 15.67 -37.18 -0.10
CA ASP A 65 16.61 -36.99 -1.20
C ASP A 65 15.99 -36.10 -2.28
N GLY A 66 16.78 -35.18 -2.82
CA GLY A 66 16.39 -34.27 -3.89
C GLY A 66 17.11 -34.50 -5.22
N LYS A 67 16.57 -33.93 -6.28
CA LYS A 67 17.32 -33.72 -7.53
C LYS A 67 18.31 -32.58 -7.35
N THR A 68 17.88 -31.53 -6.66
CA THR A 68 18.70 -30.42 -6.17
C THR A 68 18.67 -30.41 -4.66
N GLU A 69 19.81 -30.30 -4.03
CA GLU A 69 19.95 -30.21 -2.58
C GLU A 69 20.73 -28.96 -2.21
N ILE A 70 20.20 -28.18 -1.28
CA ILE A 70 20.81 -26.94 -0.79
C ILE A 70 20.96 -27.08 0.73
N ASP A 71 22.19 -26.98 1.21
CA ASP A 71 22.46 -27.01 2.65
C ASP A 71 22.18 -25.62 3.27
N VAL A 72 21.26 -25.60 4.24
CA VAL A 72 20.89 -24.40 5.01
C VAL A 72 21.28 -24.51 6.49
N SER A 73 22.30 -25.32 6.78
CA SER A 73 22.85 -25.49 8.14
C SER A 73 23.18 -24.13 8.77
N GLY A 74 22.83 -23.96 10.05
CA GLY A 74 23.10 -22.75 10.81
C GLY A 74 22.17 -21.57 10.51
N LYS A 75 21.25 -21.71 9.57
CA LYS A 75 20.27 -20.68 9.18
C LYS A 75 18.88 -21.04 9.67
N LEU A 76 17.98 -20.07 9.66
CA LEU A 76 16.57 -20.26 9.97
C LEU A 76 15.74 -20.26 8.69
N VAL A 77 14.84 -21.24 8.60
CA VAL A 77 13.91 -21.37 7.47
C VAL A 77 12.51 -21.02 7.94
N LEU A 78 11.93 -20.02 7.30
CA LEU A 78 10.66 -19.42 7.67
C LEU A 78 9.67 -19.49 6.49
N PRO A 79 8.35 -19.45 6.75
CA PRO A 79 7.39 -19.19 5.68
C PRO A 79 7.64 -17.83 5.06
N GLY A 80 7.35 -17.69 3.77
CA GLY A 80 7.41 -16.39 3.09
C GLY A 80 6.52 -15.35 3.76
N PHE A 81 7.03 -14.12 3.90
CA PHE A 81 6.32 -13.04 4.56
C PHE A 81 5.12 -12.58 3.73
N ILE A 82 4.11 -12.09 4.44
CA ILE A 82 2.84 -11.62 3.86
C ILE A 82 2.58 -10.22 4.40
N ASP A 83 2.45 -9.26 3.50
CA ASP A 83 1.94 -7.94 3.81
C ASP A 83 0.41 -7.96 3.78
N ALA A 84 -0.22 -7.63 4.89
CA ALA A 84 -1.66 -7.74 5.04
C ALA A 84 -2.43 -6.55 4.45
N HIS A 85 -1.78 -5.41 4.19
CA HIS A 85 -2.39 -4.22 3.60
C HIS A 85 -1.33 -3.27 3.06
N ILE A 86 -1.43 -2.93 1.78
CA ILE A 86 -0.53 -1.99 1.12
C ILE A 86 -1.23 -1.30 -0.07
N HIS A 87 -0.82 -0.06 -0.35
CA HIS A 87 -1.07 0.65 -1.61
C HIS A 87 0.19 0.57 -2.47
N LEU A 88 0.19 -0.27 -3.52
CA LEU A 88 1.37 -0.48 -4.37
C LEU A 88 1.80 0.81 -5.05
N GLU A 89 0.84 1.67 -5.38
CA GLU A 89 1.03 2.96 -6.03
C GLU A 89 1.92 3.90 -5.21
N SER A 90 1.88 3.82 -3.89
CA SER A 90 2.73 4.62 -3.00
C SER A 90 4.22 4.32 -3.16
N SER A 91 4.57 3.18 -3.76
CA SER A 91 5.95 2.89 -4.16
C SER A 91 6.43 3.71 -5.36
N MET A 92 5.53 4.42 -6.05
CA MET A 92 5.76 5.23 -7.25
C MET A 92 6.35 4.46 -8.44
N VAL A 93 6.32 3.13 -8.42
CA VAL A 93 6.81 2.26 -9.50
C VAL A 93 5.79 1.20 -9.88
N THR A 94 6.00 0.56 -11.04
CA THR A 94 5.15 -0.55 -11.47
C THR A 94 5.17 -1.72 -10.49
N PRO A 95 4.13 -2.57 -10.46
CA PRO A 95 4.12 -3.78 -9.65
C PRO A 95 5.33 -4.70 -9.88
N ALA A 96 5.93 -4.68 -11.07
CA ALA A 96 7.12 -5.47 -11.39
C ALA A 96 8.38 -4.94 -10.66
N GLU A 97 8.60 -3.64 -10.64
CA GLU A 97 9.71 -3.02 -9.92
C GLU A 97 9.51 -3.13 -8.39
N PHE A 98 8.26 -2.93 -7.91
CA PHE A 98 7.92 -3.19 -6.52
C PHE A 98 8.24 -4.63 -6.11
N ALA A 99 7.86 -5.63 -6.93
CA ALA A 99 8.11 -7.02 -6.63
C ALA A 99 9.60 -7.36 -6.51
N LYS A 100 10.47 -6.72 -7.32
CA LYS A 100 11.93 -6.84 -7.20
C LYS A 100 12.44 -6.37 -5.85
N ALA A 101 11.92 -5.24 -5.38
CA ALA A 101 12.32 -4.69 -4.09
C ALA A 101 11.91 -5.62 -2.94
N VAL A 102 10.63 -5.99 -2.85
CA VAL A 102 10.11 -6.67 -1.67
C VAL A 102 10.46 -8.16 -1.61
N VAL A 103 10.72 -8.81 -2.74
CA VAL A 103 11.16 -10.22 -2.73
C VAL A 103 12.54 -10.37 -2.11
N ALA A 104 13.43 -9.39 -2.27
CA ALA A 104 14.74 -9.35 -1.62
C ALA A 104 14.62 -9.28 -0.08
N HIS A 105 13.49 -8.80 0.42
CA HIS A 105 13.14 -8.72 1.83
C HIS A 105 12.26 -9.90 2.31
N GLY A 106 12.17 -10.97 1.52
CA GLY A 106 11.44 -12.19 1.90
C GLY A 106 9.91 -12.08 1.81
N THR A 107 9.36 -10.97 1.34
CA THR A 107 7.93 -10.86 1.11
C THR A 107 7.55 -11.63 -0.14
N THR A 108 6.70 -12.62 0.00
CA THR A 108 6.25 -13.51 -1.09
C THR A 108 4.79 -13.31 -1.45
N THR A 109 4.08 -12.53 -0.66
CA THR A 109 2.65 -12.25 -0.87
C THR A 109 2.33 -10.87 -0.32
N VAL A 110 1.54 -10.10 -1.07
CA VAL A 110 0.96 -8.83 -0.62
C VAL A 110 -0.54 -8.82 -0.89
N ILE A 111 -1.28 -8.14 -0.02
CA ILE A 111 -2.70 -7.85 -0.21
C ILE A 111 -2.81 -6.34 -0.42
N THR A 112 -3.15 -5.93 -1.63
CA THR A 112 -3.20 -4.53 -2.02
C THR A 112 -4.61 -4.02 -2.18
N ASP A 113 -4.82 -2.77 -1.77
CA ASP A 113 -5.98 -1.96 -2.12
C ASP A 113 -5.56 -0.95 -3.20
N PRO A 114 -5.96 -1.12 -4.46
CA PRO A 114 -5.61 -0.22 -5.54
C PRO A 114 -6.55 0.99 -5.64
N HIS A 115 -6.97 1.58 -4.50
CA HIS A 115 -7.91 2.70 -4.53
C HIS A 115 -7.29 3.97 -5.11
N GLU A 116 -5.97 4.11 -5.03
CA GLU A 116 -5.27 5.27 -5.56
C GLU A 116 -5.44 5.38 -7.07
N ILE A 117 -5.07 4.34 -7.82
CA ILE A 117 -5.29 4.31 -9.27
C ILE A 117 -6.77 4.23 -9.63
N ALA A 118 -7.60 3.63 -8.78
CA ALA A 118 -9.04 3.57 -8.98
C ALA A 118 -9.70 4.95 -8.88
N ASN A 119 -9.21 5.85 -8.04
CA ASN A 119 -9.65 7.25 -8.00
C ASN A 119 -9.33 8.01 -9.30
N VAL A 120 -8.32 7.58 -10.04
CA VAL A 120 -7.95 8.18 -11.32
C VAL A 120 -8.71 7.56 -12.49
N MET A 121 -8.76 6.21 -12.57
CA MET A 121 -9.19 5.46 -13.75
C MET A 121 -10.35 4.50 -13.48
N GLY A 122 -10.90 4.48 -12.28
CA GLY A 122 -11.96 3.55 -11.90
C GLY A 122 -11.54 2.09 -12.04
N ILE A 123 -12.45 1.30 -12.61
CA ILE A 123 -12.24 -0.14 -12.79
C ILE A 123 -11.11 -0.46 -13.77
N ASP A 124 -10.83 0.40 -14.75
CA ASP A 124 -9.70 0.24 -15.66
C ASP A 124 -8.36 0.30 -14.90
N GLY A 125 -8.26 1.15 -13.86
CA GLY A 125 -7.08 1.21 -12.99
C GLY A 125 -6.89 -0.08 -12.19
N VAL A 126 -7.96 -0.61 -11.62
CA VAL A 126 -7.93 -1.91 -10.92
C VAL A 126 -7.51 -3.04 -11.86
N GLU A 127 -8.06 -3.08 -13.07
CA GLU A 127 -7.71 -4.09 -14.09
C GLU A 127 -6.24 -3.97 -14.52
N TYR A 128 -5.74 -2.74 -14.69
CA TYR A 128 -4.32 -2.51 -14.97
C TYR A 128 -3.44 -3.13 -13.87
N MET A 129 -3.72 -2.87 -12.60
CA MET A 129 -2.94 -3.40 -11.48
C MET A 129 -3.01 -4.93 -11.42
N ILE A 130 -4.17 -5.53 -11.72
CA ILE A 130 -4.33 -6.99 -11.77
C ILE A 130 -3.47 -7.60 -12.89
N GLN A 131 -3.46 -7.00 -14.09
CA GLN A 131 -2.68 -7.47 -15.23
C GLN A 131 -1.17 -7.25 -15.01
N ALA A 132 -0.78 -6.06 -14.55
CA ALA A 132 0.60 -5.70 -14.27
C ALA A 132 1.22 -6.51 -13.11
N SER A 133 0.39 -7.21 -12.33
CA SER A 133 0.82 -8.06 -11.22
C SER A 133 0.86 -9.56 -11.56
N GLN A 134 0.76 -9.92 -12.84
CA GLN A 134 0.82 -11.34 -13.25
C GLN A 134 2.27 -11.83 -13.36
N ASN A 135 2.49 -13.10 -13.03
CA ASN A 135 3.76 -13.82 -13.17
C ASN A 135 4.96 -13.19 -12.44
N LEU A 136 4.70 -12.36 -11.43
CA LEU A 136 5.74 -11.78 -10.58
C LEU A 136 6.36 -12.84 -9.63
N PRO A 137 7.55 -12.57 -9.07
CA PRO A 137 8.17 -13.43 -8.07
C PRO A 137 7.48 -13.41 -6.70
N ILE A 138 6.39 -12.68 -6.60
CA ILE A 138 5.48 -12.63 -5.44
C ILE A 138 4.04 -12.90 -5.89
N ASP A 139 3.15 -13.24 -4.96
CA ASP A 139 1.70 -13.21 -5.24
C ASP A 139 1.12 -11.85 -4.81
N VAL A 140 0.46 -11.18 -5.73
CA VAL A 140 -0.33 -9.98 -5.45
C VAL A 140 -1.80 -10.38 -5.42
N HIS A 141 -2.46 -10.14 -4.31
CA HIS A 141 -3.89 -10.26 -4.12
C HIS A 141 -4.51 -8.89 -3.93
N PHE A 142 -5.75 -8.75 -4.34
CA PHE A 142 -6.46 -7.48 -4.38
C PHE A 142 -7.64 -7.46 -3.43
N MET A 143 -7.85 -6.33 -2.82
CA MET A 143 -9.12 -5.94 -2.21
C MET A 143 -9.76 -4.91 -3.14
N MET A 144 -11.06 -5.02 -3.40
CA MET A 144 -11.76 -4.05 -4.26
C MET A 144 -11.95 -2.74 -3.51
N PRO A 145 -11.60 -1.60 -4.09
CA PRO A 145 -11.74 -0.30 -3.44
C PRO A 145 -13.18 -0.02 -2.97
N SER A 146 -13.32 0.36 -1.71
CA SER A 146 -14.62 0.61 -1.09
C SER A 146 -15.10 2.05 -1.24
N CYS A 147 -14.16 3.01 -1.27
CA CYS A 147 -14.41 4.45 -1.19
C CYS A 147 -13.71 5.17 -2.36
N VAL A 148 -14.32 5.13 -3.53
CA VAL A 148 -13.90 5.86 -4.73
C VAL A 148 -15.11 6.67 -5.24
N PRO A 149 -15.08 8.00 -5.08
CA PRO A 149 -14.14 8.79 -4.28
C PRO A 149 -14.30 8.58 -2.76
N ALA A 150 -13.34 9.10 -1.97
CA ALA A 150 -13.40 9.06 -0.51
C ALA A 150 -14.59 9.83 0.04
N THR A 151 -14.94 10.98 -0.57
CA THR A 151 -16.08 11.83 -0.22
C THR A 151 -16.77 12.38 -1.47
N GLU A 152 -18.03 12.83 -1.32
CA GLU A 152 -18.78 13.52 -2.39
C GLU A 152 -18.21 14.90 -2.76
N ILE A 153 -17.28 15.42 -1.96
CA ILE A 153 -16.66 16.72 -2.20
C ILE A 153 -15.50 16.60 -3.20
N ASP A 154 -14.89 15.42 -3.23
CA ASP A 154 -13.76 15.12 -4.09
C ASP A 154 -14.16 15.05 -5.58
N GLU A 155 -13.40 15.72 -6.41
CA GLU A 155 -13.48 15.56 -7.87
C GLU A 155 -12.43 14.55 -8.31
N SER A 156 -12.76 13.27 -8.20
CA SER A 156 -11.89 12.18 -8.68
C SER A 156 -12.19 11.82 -10.14
N GLY A 157 -11.30 11.06 -10.75
CA GLY A 157 -11.45 10.60 -12.14
C GLY A 157 -12.62 9.64 -12.34
N ALA A 158 -12.98 8.89 -11.28
CA ALA A 158 -14.03 7.87 -11.35
C ALA A 158 -14.83 7.76 -10.04
N GLU A 159 -15.94 7.03 -10.13
CA GLU A 159 -16.77 6.60 -9.01
C GLU A 159 -16.98 5.09 -9.14
N LEU A 160 -16.87 4.35 -8.04
CA LEU A 160 -17.18 2.93 -8.00
C LEU A 160 -18.42 2.66 -7.17
N ASP A 161 -19.39 1.99 -7.76
CA ASP A 161 -20.59 1.51 -7.06
C ASP A 161 -20.49 0.01 -6.72
N CYS A 162 -21.54 -0.54 -6.12
CA CYS A 162 -21.57 -1.96 -5.77
C CYS A 162 -21.57 -2.89 -7.00
N LYS A 163 -21.99 -2.42 -8.17
CA LYS A 163 -22.00 -3.24 -9.41
C LYS A 163 -20.60 -3.37 -10.00
N ASP A 164 -19.82 -2.28 -9.95
CA ASP A 164 -18.42 -2.30 -10.37
C ASP A 164 -17.62 -3.28 -9.51
N ILE A 165 -17.85 -3.27 -8.20
CA ILE A 165 -17.22 -4.20 -7.25
C ILE A 165 -17.64 -5.64 -7.54
N ASP A 166 -18.94 -5.90 -7.78
CA ASP A 166 -19.52 -7.22 -8.04
C ASP A 166 -18.82 -7.93 -9.22
N LEU A 167 -18.47 -7.20 -10.28
CA LEU A 167 -17.79 -7.72 -11.46
C LEU A 167 -16.47 -8.46 -11.15
N TYR A 168 -15.80 -8.09 -10.07
CA TYR A 168 -14.47 -8.62 -9.72
C TYR A 168 -14.46 -9.60 -8.55
N LEU A 169 -15.55 -9.70 -7.79
CA LEU A 169 -15.57 -10.54 -6.58
C LEU A 169 -15.41 -12.05 -6.86
N ASP A 170 -15.73 -12.51 -8.06
CA ASP A 170 -15.46 -13.90 -8.47
C ASP A 170 -14.02 -14.12 -8.96
N ASN A 171 -13.23 -13.07 -9.15
CA ASN A 171 -11.83 -13.21 -9.49
C ASN A 171 -11.07 -13.82 -8.31
N LYS A 172 -10.30 -14.88 -8.58
CA LYS A 172 -9.52 -15.60 -7.56
C LYS A 172 -8.40 -14.76 -6.92
N LYS A 173 -7.99 -13.69 -7.58
CA LYS A 173 -7.00 -12.75 -7.06
C LYS A 173 -7.63 -11.71 -6.11
N VAL A 174 -8.94 -11.52 -6.18
CA VAL A 174 -9.70 -10.61 -5.32
C VAL A 174 -10.17 -11.32 -4.06
N LEU A 175 -9.72 -10.86 -2.91
CA LEU A 175 -9.99 -11.48 -1.60
C LEU A 175 -11.16 -10.83 -0.86
N GLY A 176 -11.49 -9.59 -1.20
CA GLY A 176 -12.57 -8.87 -0.51
C GLY A 176 -12.79 -7.45 -0.95
N LEU A 177 -13.49 -6.72 -0.09
CA LEU A 177 -13.67 -5.28 -0.12
C LEU A 177 -12.57 -4.63 0.72
N ALA A 178 -11.90 -3.66 0.15
CA ALA A 178 -10.81 -2.92 0.79
C ALA A 178 -11.30 -2.06 1.96
N GLU A 179 -10.39 -1.35 2.56
CA GLU A 179 -10.61 -0.51 3.73
C GLU A 179 -11.86 0.36 3.62
N MET A 180 -12.79 0.16 4.55
CA MET A 180 -14.04 0.90 4.59
C MET A 180 -13.84 2.24 5.31
N MET A 181 -13.27 3.22 4.59
CA MET A 181 -12.98 4.55 5.12
C MET A 181 -14.23 5.35 5.49
N ASN A 182 -15.35 5.12 4.78
CA ASN A 182 -16.61 5.80 5.09
C ASN A 182 -17.35 5.13 6.26
N TYR A 183 -16.69 5.08 7.44
CA TYR A 183 -17.30 4.53 8.65
C TYR A 183 -18.52 5.33 9.11
N VAL A 184 -18.57 6.63 8.83
CA VAL A 184 -19.72 7.49 9.12
C VAL A 184 -20.95 7.02 8.33
N GLY A 185 -20.80 6.73 7.04
CA GLY A 185 -21.86 6.16 6.21
C GLY A 185 -22.31 4.79 6.70
N VAL A 186 -21.36 3.93 7.13
CA VAL A 186 -21.70 2.63 7.73
C VAL A 186 -22.58 2.80 8.97
N ILE A 187 -22.15 3.63 9.92
CA ILE A 187 -22.85 3.84 11.20
C ILE A 187 -24.25 4.44 10.99
N ASN A 188 -24.36 5.36 10.04
CA ASN A 188 -25.65 6.00 9.71
C ASN A 188 -26.55 5.17 8.79
N GLY A 189 -26.10 4.01 8.34
CA GLY A 189 -26.89 3.13 7.49
C GLY A 189 -27.02 3.61 6.05
N ASP A 190 -26.01 4.32 5.53
CA ASP A 190 -26.02 4.80 4.15
C ASP A 190 -26.18 3.64 3.16
N LYS A 191 -27.14 3.78 2.25
CA LYS A 191 -27.52 2.71 1.33
C LYS A 191 -26.41 2.37 0.33
N ASN A 192 -25.70 3.36 -0.17
CA ASN A 192 -24.64 3.14 -1.17
C ASN A 192 -23.44 2.43 -0.52
N VAL A 193 -23.05 2.86 0.68
CA VAL A 193 -21.99 2.22 1.46
C VAL A 193 -22.37 0.79 1.83
N LEU A 194 -23.56 0.59 2.41
CA LEU A 194 -24.02 -0.75 2.82
C LEU A 194 -24.21 -1.69 1.64
N SER A 195 -24.58 -1.20 0.44
CA SER A 195 -24.72 -2.05 -0.73
C SER A 195 -23.40 -2.70 -1.14
N LYS A 196 -22.28 -2.00 -1.03
CA LYS A 196 -20.93 -2.54 -1.29
C LYS A 196 -20.56 -3.65 -0.30
N ILE A 197 -20.88 -3.43 0.99
CA ILE A 197 -20.67 -4.43 2.06
C ILE A 197 -21.51 -5.68 1.79
N VAL A 198 -22.81 -5.53 1.53
CA VAL A 198 -23.73 -6.65 1.29
C VAL A 198 -23.35 -7.43 0.04
N THR A 199 -22.94 -6.75 -1.04
CA THR A 199 -22.44 -7.38 -2.26
C THR A 199 -21.21 -8.26 -1.95
N SER A 200 -20.25 -7.73 -1.21
CA SER A 200 -19.06 -8.49 -0.82
C SER A 200 -19.38 -9.69 0.09
N GLN A 201 -20.34 -9.54 1.01
CA GLN A 201 -20.80 -10.62 1.86
C GLN A 201 -21.52 -11.73 1.06
N ALA A 202 -22.27 -11.38 0.01
CA ALA A 202 -22.94 -12.35 -0.86
C ALA A 202 -21.93 -13.27 -1.59
N HIS A 203 -20.72 -12.78 -1.88
CA HIS A 203 -19.61 -13.55 -2.42
C HIS A 203 -18.73 -14.18 -1.34
N HIS A 204 -19.11 -14.15 -0.08
CA HIS A 204 -18.33 -14.68 1.06
C HIS A 204 -16.91 -14.07 1.15
N LYS A 205 -16.77 -12.79 0.80
CA LYS A 205 -15.48 -12.08 0.79
C LYS A 205 -15.24 -11.35 2.12
N LYS A 206 -13.96 -11.04 2.39
CA LYS A 206 -13.56 -10.22 3.52
C LYS A 206 -13.91 -8.76 3.29
N ILE A 207 -14.07 -8.02 4.38
CA ILE A 207 -14.25 -6.57 4.36
C ILE A 207 -13.27 -6.00 5.37
N ASP A 208 -12.31 -5.25 4.86
CA ASP A 208 -11.30 -4.60 5.69
C ASP A 208 -11.78 -3.22 6.14
N GLY A 209 -11.25 -2.75 7.24
CA GLY A 209 -11.67 -1.53 7.90
C GLY A 209 -10.57 -0.48 7.98
N HIS A 210 -11.06 0.75 8.09
CA HIS A 210 -10.31 1.96 8.33
C HIS A 210 -11.16 2.84 9.25
N ALA A 211 -10.86 2.84 10.53
CA ALA A 211 -11.72 3.50 11.52
C ALA A 211 -10.87 4.15 12.63
N PRO A 212 -10.14 5.25 12.31
CA PRO A 212 -9.33 5.94 13.30
C PRO A 212 -10.19 6.39 14.47
N GLU A 213 -9.69 6.15 15.69
CA GLU A 213 -10.29 6.55 16.98
C GLU A 213 -11.77 6.12 17.21
N LEU A 214 -12.34 5.29 16.31
CA LEU A 214 -13.72 4.79 16.48
C LEU A 214 -13.81 3.87 17.70
N SER A 215 -14.81 4.10 18.55
CA SER A 215 -14.97 3.43 19.83
C SER A 215 -16.45 3.27 20.24
N GLY A 216 -16.72 2.62 21.35
CA GLY A 216 -18.05 2.55 21.96
C GLY A 216 -19.11 1.90 21.05
N ASN A 217 -20.30 2.53 20.98
CA ASN A 217 -21.43 2.02 20.20
C ASN A 217 -21.24 2.17 18.69
N ASP A 218 -20.55 3.21 18.26
CA ASP A 218 -20.26 3.45 16.85
C ASP A 218 -19.32 2.36 16.31
N LEU A 219 -18.33 1.95 17.08
CA LEU A 219 -17.50 0.80 16.76
C LEU A 219 -18.31 -0.51 16.71
N ASN A 220 -19.29 -0.69 17.63
CA ASN A 220 -20.19 -1.85 17.56
C ASN A 220 -21.01 -1.86 16.27
N ALA A 221 -21.52 -0.70 15.84
CA ALA A 221 -22.29 -0.56 14.59
C ALA A 221 -21.42 -0.90 13.36
N TYR A 222 -20.21 -0.39 13.32
CA TYR A 222 -19.24 -0.66 12.25
C TYR A 222 -18.88 -2.15 12.15
N ILE A 223 -18.60 -2.80 13.28
CA ILE A 223 -18.33 -4.24 13.32
C ILE A 223 -19.58 -5.06 12.96
N ALA A 224 -20.76 -4.65 13.43
CA ALA A 224 -22.02 -5.35 13.14
C ALA A 224 -22.37 -5.31 11.64
N ALA A 225 -21.93 -4.30 10.89
CA ALA A 225 -22.04 -4.27 9.44
C ALA A 225 -21.18 -5.33 8.73
N GLY A 226 -20.18 -5.90 9.42
CA GLY A 226 -19.33 -6.98 8.89
C GLY A 226 -17.89 -6.57 8.58
N VAL A 227 -17.41 -5.47 9.15
CA VAL A 227 -16.02 -5.01 9.01
C VAL A 227 -15.16 -5.63 10.11
N TYR A 228 -14.27 -6.54 9.75
CA TYR A 228 -13.59 -7.40 10.73
C TYR A 228 -12.10 -7.11 10.96
N SER A 229 -11.55 -6.07 10.34
CA SER A 229 -10.16 -5.62 10.57
C SER A 229 -10.10 -4.12 10.77
N ASP A 230 -8.95 -3.65 11.23
CA ASP A 230 -8.60 -2.24 11.26
C ASP A 230 -7.07 -2.08 11.28
N HIS A 231 -6.55 -1.08 10.58
CA HIS A 231 -5.13 -0.74 10.55
C HIS A 231 -4.85 0.67 11.11
N GLU A 232 -5.89 1.43 11.48
CA GLU A 232 -5.78 2.83 11.93
C GLU A 232 -5.52 3.01 13.44
N CYS A 233 -5.25 1.92 14.16
CA CYS A 233 -4.98 2.02 15.59
C CYS A 233 -3.63 2.69 15.86
N SER A 234 -3.65 3.84 16.55
CA SER A 234 -2.47 4.59 16.98
C SER A 234 -2.08 4.32 18.44
N THR A 235 -3.01 3.81 19.26
CA THR A 235 -2.81 3.52 20.68
C THR A 235 -3.17 2.07 21.01
N PHE A 236 -2.54 1.54 22.06
CA PHE A 236 -2.84 0.21 22.57
C PHE A 236 -4.30 0.09 23.02
N GLU A 237 -4.83 1.09 23.71
CA GLU A 237 -6.19 1.12 24.25
C GLU A 237 -7.24 1.01 23.15
N ASN A 238 -7.08 1.80 22.07
CA ASN A 238 -7.97 1.75 20.91
C ASN A 238 -7.90 0.38 20.22
N ALA A 239 -6.69 -0.13 19.97
CA ALA A 239 -6.49 -1.44 19.36
C ALA A 239 -7.05 -2.58 20.23
N LEU A 240 -6.89 -2.50 21.54
CA LEU A 240 -7.40 -3.52 22.47
C LEU A 240 -8.93 -3.52 22.54
N GLU A 241 -9.58 -2.36 22.46
CA GLU A 241 -11.05 -2.30 22.37
C GLU A 241 -11.56 -3.00 21.10
N LYS A 242 -10.98 -2.67 19.94
CA LYS A 242 -11.33 -3.28 18.65
C LYS A 242 -11.10 -4.81 18.66
N LEU A 243 -9.94 -5.25 19.18
CA LEU A 243 -9.61 -6.66 19.30
C LEU A 243 -10.61 -7.39 20.21
N ARG A 244 -10.97 -6.83 21.38
CA ARG A 244 -11.96 -7.39 22.31
C ARG A 244 -13.36 -7.51 21.71
N LYS A 245 -13.69 -6.62 20.77
CA LYS A 245 -14.95 -6.65 20.01
C LYS A 245 -14.90 -7.56 18.78
N GLY A 246 -13.75 -8.19 18.51
CA GLY A 246 -13.61 -9.25 17.51
C GLY A 246 -12.91 -8.84 16.22
N GLN A 247 -12.43 -7.59 16.08
CA GLN A 247 -11.64 -7.22 14.92
C GLN A 247 -10.23 -7.82 14.95
N PHE A 248 -9.65 -7.97 13.78
CA PHE A 248 -8.23 -8.18 13.59
C PHE A 248 -7.52 -6.82 13.50
N ILE A 249 -6.32 -6.73 14.07
CA ILE A 249 -5.51 -5.53 14.04
C ILE A 249 -4.34 -5.74 13.09
N MET A 250 -4.26 -4.89 12.07
CA MET A 250 -3.10 -4.79 11.20
C MET A 250 -2.17 -3.74 11.78
N ILE A 251 -1.03 -4.17 12.30
CA ILE A 251 -0.04 -3.28 12.91
C ILE A 251 0.80 -2.69 11.78
N ARG A 252 0.67 -1.38 11.57
CA ARG A 252 1.36 -0.67 10.48
C ARG A 252 2.76 -0.25 10.86
N GLU A 253 3.66 -0.35 9.88
CA GLU A 253 4.99 0.27 9.91
C GLU A 253 5.38 0.66 8.47
N GLY A 254 4.76 1.72 7.99
CA GLY A 254 4.93 2.28 6.64
C GLY A 254 5.84 3.51 6.61
N THR A 255 5.65 4.36 5.61
CA THR A 255 6.33 5.66 5.51
C THR A 255 5.60 6.73 6.31
N ALA A 256 4.27 6.80 6.19
CA ALA A 256 3.43 7.80 6.86
C ALA A 256 3.07 7.41 8.29
N ALA A 257 2.87 6.12 8.57
CA ALA A 257 2.37 5.64 9.86
C ALA A 257 3.31 4.62 10.51
N HIS A 258 3.72 4.88 11.74
CA HIS A 258 4.65 4.08 12.54
C HIS A 258 3.98 3.63 13.84
N ASN A 259 3.11 2.62 13.75
CA ASN A 259 2.28 2.20 14.89
C ASN A 259 2.87 1.02 15.68
N LEU A 260 3.90 0.34 15.18
CA LEU A 260 4.47 -0.86 15.79
C LEU A 260 4.82 -0.64 17.28
N LYS A 261 5.54 0.43 17.59
CA LYS A 261 6.00 0.70 18.96
C LYS A 261 4.84 0.86 19.95
N ALA A 262 3.79 1.58 19.57
CA ALA A 262 2.60 1.78 20.40
C ALA A 262 1.81 0.48 20.59
N LEU A 263 1.80 -0.40 19.57
CA LEU A 263 1.02 -1.62 19.55
C LEU A 263 1.82 -2.87 19.96
N MET A 264 3.10 -2.74 20.35
CA MET A 264 3.92 -3.83 20.88
C MET A 264 3.22 -4.67 21.99
N PRO A 265 2.42 -4.08 22.92
CA PRO A 265 1.73 -4.88 23.92
C PRO A 265 0.70 -5.86 23.37
N LEU A 266 0.29 -5.76 22.10
CA LEU A 266 -0.54 -6.76 21.43
C LEU A 266 0.25 -8.01 21.00
N LEU A 267 1.58 -7.91 20.84
CA LEU A 267 2.44 -9.02 20.43
C LEU A 267 2.78 -9.93 21.63
N THR A 268 1.75 -10.35 22.36
CA THR A 268 1.82 -11.27 23.50
C THR A 268 0.98 -12.51 23.23
N GLN A 269 1.24 -13.62 23.94
CA GLN A 269 0.49 -14.87 23.81
C GLN A 269 -1.03 -14.70 23.98
N GLN A 270 -1.46 -13.63 24.65
CA GLN A 270 -2.88 -13.35 24.88
C GLN A 270 -3.59 -12.76 23.66
N TYR A 271 -2.90 -11.90 22.88
CA TYR A 271 -3.57 -11.07 21.87
C TYR A 271 -3.10 -11.31 20.43
N TYR A 272 -1.84 -11.76 20.23
CA TYR A 272 -1.20 -11.81 18.93
C TYR A 272 -1.96 -12.59 17.86
N SER A 273 -2.78 -13.57 18.24
CA SER A 273 -3.52 -14.42 17.29
C SER A 273 -4.51 -13.67 16.41
N ARG A 274 -4.80 -12.41 16.76
CA ARG A 274 -5.63 -11.50 15.98
C ARG A 274 -4.85 -10.31 15.43
N CYS A 275 -3.52 -10.40 15.35
CA CYS A 275 -2.67 -9.37 14.80
C CYS A 275 -2.03 -9.83 13.49
N MET A 276 -1.82 -8.91 12.58
CA MET A 276 -1.09 -9.04 11.33
C MET A 276 -0.18 -7.83 11.15
N PHE A 277 0.90 -7.95 10.37
CA PHE A 277 1.71 -6.81 9.96
C PHE A 277 1.28 -6.29 8.61
N ALA A 278 1.36 -4.98 8.44
CA ALA A 278 1.04 -4.26 7.23
C ALA A 278 2.01 -3.09 7.04
N THR A 279 2.22 -2.67 5.80
CA THR A 279 3.03 -1.48 5.51
C THR A 279 2.17 -0.26 5.22
N ASP A 280 0.99 -0.43 4.64
CA ASP A 280 0.18 0.67 4.15
C ASP A 280 0.94 1.43 3.04
N ASP A 281 1.14 2.73 3.14
CA ASP A 281 1.97 3.50 2.23
C ASP A 281 3.46 3.22 2.45
N LYS A 282 4.17 2.85 1.38
CA LYS A 282 5.61 2.55 1.44
C LYS A 282 6.36 3.20 0.27
N HIS A 283 7.13 4.23 0.58
CA HIS A 283 7.85 5.04 -0.40
C HIS A 283 9.14 4.35 -0.92
N PRO A 284 9.68 4.80 -2.07
CA PRO A 284 10.86 4.20 -2.70
C PRO A 284 12.08 4.06 -1.78
N SER A 285 12.41 5.09 -1.00
CA SER A 285 13.56 5.08 -0.10
C SER A 285 13.46 4.02 0.98
N ASP A 286 12.26 3.83 1.55
CA ASP A 286 12.02 2.84 2.59
C ASP A 286 12.11 1.41 2.04
N LEU A 287 11.64 1.20 0.80
CA LEU A 287 11.76 -0.09 0.13
C LEU A 287 13.22 -0.44 -0.19
N LEU A 288 14.04 0.55 -0.57
CA LEU A 288 15.44 0.32 -0.94
C LEU A 288 16.36 0.14 0.28
N TYR A 289 16.14 0.90 1.34
CA TYR A 289 17.10 1.01 2.45
C TYR A 289 16.54 0.51 3.79
N GLY A 290 15.24 0.58 3.98
CA GLY A 290 14.59 0.16 5.22
C GLY A 290 14.23 -1.33 5.22
N GLY A 291 13.68 -1.81 4.14
CA GLY A 291 13.10 -3.14 4.01
C GLY A 291 11.56 -3.12 3.98
N HIS A 292 10.97 -4.29 4.09
CA HIS A 292 9.52 -4.46 4.00
C HIS A 292 8.99 -5.14 5.26
N ILE A 293 8.32 -6.29 5.16
CA ILE A 293 7.82 -7.03 6.34
C ILE A 293 8.96 -7.56 7.21
N ASP A 294 10.14 -7.88 6.64
CA ASP A 294 11.33 -8.24 7.41
C ASP A 294 11.78 -7.13 8.36
N TYR A 295 11.68 -5.86 7.93
CA TYR A 295 11.94 -4.71 8.78
C TYR A 295 11.00 -4.67 9.99
N ILE A 296 9.70 -4.89 9.78
CA ILE A 296 8.71 -4.90 10.86
C ILE A 296 9.02 -6.02 11.86
N VAL A 297 9.32 -7.23 11.37
CA VAL A 297 9.74 -8.34 12.23
C VAL A 297 11.00 -7.98 13.01
N LYS A 298 12.02 -7.44 12.34
CA LYS A 298 13.28 -7.02 12.97
C LYS A 298 13.06 -5.96 14.05
N GLN A 299 12.19 -4.97 13.81
CA GLN A 299 11.84 -3.97 14.81
C GLN A 299 11.05 -4.58 15.98
N ALA A 300 10.12 -5.49 15.71
CA ALA A 300 9.38 -6.19 16.76
C ALA A 300 10.34 -6.99 17.68
N LEU A 301 11.29 -7.73 17.10
CA LEU A 301 12.32 -8.47 17.84
C LEU A 301 13.19 -7.54 18.69
N LYS A 302 13.67 -6.43 18.13
CA LYS A 302 14.47 -5.42 18.85
C LYS A 302 13.71 -4.79 20.02
N ASN A 303 12.39 -4.67 19.91
CA ASN A 303 11.52 -4.18 20.97
C ASN A 303 11.03 -5.27 21.93
N GLY A 304 11.58 -6.49 21.83
CA GLY A 304 11.36 -7.58 22.81
C GLY A 304 10.17 -8.50 22.51
N ALA A 305 9.62 -8.49 21.30
CA ALA A 305 8.61 -9.48 20.92
C ALA A 305 9.21 -10.91 20.91
N ASP A 306 8.41 -11.89 21.32
CA ASP A 306 8.75 -13.30 21.11
C ASP A 306 8.93 -13.56 19.60
N PRO A 307 10.05 -14.22 19.19
CA PRO A 307 10.32 -14.46 17.77
C PRO A 307 9.22 -15.24 17.05
N ILE A 308 8.63 -16.21 17.70
CA ILE A 308 7.55 -17.04 17.13
C ILE A 308 6.31 -16.16 16.90
N VAL A 309 5.98 -15.31 17.87
CA VAL A 309 4.87 -14.36 17.77
C VAL A 309 5.08 -13.42 16.59
N ALA A 310 6.24 -12.76 16.51
CA ALA A 310 6.54 -11.80 15.43
C ALA A 310 6.46 -12.47 14.04
N ILE A 311 7.10 -13.64 13.87
CA ILE A 311 7.12 -14.33 12.58
C ILE A 311 5.73 -14.85 12.19
N LYS A 312 4.94 -15.37 13.14
CA LYS A 312 3.55 -15.81 12.86
C LYS A 312 2.66 -14.63 12.47
N THR A 313 2.85 -13.48 13.08
CA THR A 313 2.12 -12.23 12.73
C THR A 313 2.46 -11.78 11.30
N ALA A 314 3.71 -11.97 10.88
CA ALA A 314 4.20 -11.67 9.52
C ALA A 314 3.82 -12.72 8.45
N THR A 315 3.26 -13.87 8.82
CA THR A 315 3.09 -15.01 7.90
C THR A 315 1.73 -15.69 8.06
N HIS A 316 1.60 -16.54 9.09
CA HIS A 316 0.47 -17.44 9.26
C HIS A 316 -0.84 -16.72 9.56
N HIS A 317 -0.82 -15.65 10.35
CA HIS A 317 -2.05 -14.96 10.72
C HIS A 317 -2.67 -14.24 9.54
N ALA A 318 -1.89 -13.52 8.74
CA ALA A 318 -2.36 -12.90 7.50
C ALA A 318 -2.92 -13.97 6.53
N ALA A 319 -2.20 -15.09 6.35
CA ALA A 319 -2.68 -16.19 5.52
C ALA A 319 -4.03 -16.74 6.02
N ARG A 320 -4.21 -16.89 7.33
CA ARG A 320 -5.48 -17.40 7.91
C ARG A 320 -6.61 -16.40 7.81
N TYR A 321 -6.34 -15.12 8.04
CA TYR A 321 -7.34 -14.06 7.90
C TYR A 321 -7.91 -14.02 6.47
N PHE A 322 -7.05 -13.97 5.47
CA PHE A 322 -7.43 -13.92 4.06
C PHE A 322 -7.78 -15.28 3.44
N LEU A 323 -7.89 -16.36 4.25
CA LEU A 323 -8.23 -17.71 3.80
C LEU A 323 -7.27 -18.28 2.74
N LEU A 324 -6.00 -17.85 2.75
CA LEU A 324 -4.93 -18.39 1.93
C LEU A 324 -4.45 -19.74 2.54
N ASN A 325 -5.27 -20.77 2.40
CA ASN A 325 -5.20 -22.01 3.18
C ASN A 325 -3.90 -22.80 3.02
N ASN A 326 -3.14 -22.57 1.99
CA ASN A 326 -1.87 -23.24 1.68
C ASN A 326 -0.65 -22.31 1.73
N LYS A 327 -0.73 -21.18 2.46
CA LYS A 327 0.36 -20.21 2.67
C LYS A 327 0.66 -20.01 4.15
N GLY A 328 1.81 -19.43 4.44
CA GLY A 328 2.20 -19.00 5.78
C GLY A 328 2.61 -20.12 6.73
N ALA A 329 3.03 -21.28 6.21
CA ALA A 329 3.54 -22.39 7.03
C ALA A 329 4.56 -23.25 6.26
N ILE A 330 5.48 -23.87 6.98
CA ILE A 330 6.38 -24.93 6.49
C ILE A 330 5.74 -26.28 6.85
N ALA A 331 4.91 -26.80 5.94
CA ALA A 331 4.19 -28.05 6.17
C ALA A 331 3.79 -28.71 4.85
N SER A 332 3.56 -30.04 4.88
CA SER A 332 3.14 -30.81 3.70
C SER A 332 1.86 -30.24 3.08
N GLY A 333 1.87 -30.04 1.77
CA GLY A 333 0.75 -29.49 1.01
C GLY A 333 0.68 -27.96 0.94
N TYR A 334 1.52 -27.25 1.68
CA TYR A 334 1.66 -25.80 1.59
C TYR A 334 2.51 -25.41 0.38
N LEU A 335 2.28 -24.22 -0.15
CA LEU A 335 3.14 -23.63 -1.18
C LEU A 335 4.56 -23.48 -0.62
N ALA A 336 5.54 -23.85 -1.41
CA ALA A 336 6.94 -23.70 -1.04
C ALA A 336 7.41 -22.25 -1.23
N ASP A 337 6.70 -21.32 -0.57
CA ASP A 337 7.08 -19.91 -0.41
C ASP A 337 7.91 -19.85 0.88
N ILE A 338 9.24 -19.80 0.74
CA ILE A 338 10.19 -20.04 1.83
C ILE A 338 11.22 -18.91 1.86
N VAL A 339 11.51 -18.43 3.06
CA VAL A 339 12.56 -17.45 3.34
C VAL A 339 13.62 -18.09 4.24
N VAL A 340 14.88 -17.92 3.86
CA VAL A 340 16.03 -18.30 4.66
C VAL A 340 16.67 -17.04 5.21
N VAL A 341 16.75 -16.94 6.56
CA VAL A 341 17.42 -15.83 7.25
C VAL A 341 18.63 -16.34 8.01
N ASN A 342 19.62 -15.48 8.22
CA ASN A 342 20.86 -15.84 8.90
C ASN A 342 20.63 -16.25 10.36
N ASN A 343 19.98 -15.44 11.17
CA ASN A 343 19.70 -15.67 12.59
C ASN A 343 18.54 -14.75 13.07
N LEU A 344 18.16 -14.82 14.34
CA LEU A 344 17.12 -13.97 14.92
C LEU A 344 17.62 -12.60 15.37
N GLU A 345 18.92 -12.42 15.54
CA GLU A 345 19.53 -11.18 16.03
C GLU A 345 19.62 -10.14 14.91
N ASP A 346 20.26 -10.50 13.79
CA ASP A 346 20.41 -9.64 12.62
C ASP A 346 19.16 -9.66 11.73
N PHE A 347 18.53 -10.83 11.63
CA PHE A 347 17.35 -11.11 10.82
C PHE A 347 17.51 -10.68 9.35
N ASN A 348 18.64 -11.03 8.74
CA ASN A 348 18.92 -10.71 7.34
C ASN A 348 18.41 -11.83 6.42
N VAL A 349 17.62 -11.46 5.42
CA VAL A 349 17.15 -12.38 4.38
C VAL A 349 18.32 -12.72 3.46
N GLU A 350 18.62 -14.01 3.30
CA GLU A 350 19.71 -14.47 2.45
C GLU A 350 19.20 -15.16 1.18
N THR A 351 18.06 -15.88 1.29
CA THR A 351 17.54 -16.63 0.15
C THR A 351 16.02 -16.67 0.22
N VAL A 352 15.38 -16.52 -0.94
CA VAL A 352 13.92 -16.62 -1.06
C VAL A 352 13.54 -17.60 -2.16
N PHE A 353 12.63 -18.50 -1.81
CA PHE A 353 12.01 -19.43 -2.76
C PHE A 353 10.53 -19.09 -2.92
N LYS A 354 10.10 -18.99 -4.16
CA LYS A 354 8.69 -18.83 -4.54
C LYS A 354 8.20 -20.10 -5.23
N ARG A 355 7.27 -20.81 -4.58
CA ARG A 355 6.81 -22.13 -5.06
C ARG A 355 7.98 -23.07 -5.37
N GLY A 356 8.99 -23.07 -4.50
CA GLY A 356 10.18 -23.89 -4.64
C GLY A 356 11.17 -23.47 -5.72
N LYS A 357 10.92 -22.39 -6.42
CA LYS A 357 11.88 -21.77 -7.35
C LYS A 357 12.68 -20.71 -6.59
N LEU A 358 13.99 -20.71 -6.76
CA LEU A 358 14.86 -19.68 -6.24
C LEU A 358 14.54 -18.36 -6.95
N VAL A 359 14.19 -17.32 -6.19
CA VAL A 359 13.85 -15.99 -6.71
C VAL A 359 14.79 -14.90 -6.19
N PHE A 360 15.52 -15.17 -5.10
CA PHE A 360 16.53 -14.28 -4.54
C PHE A 360 17.61 -15.08 -3.78
N ASP A 361 18.90 -14.72 -3.99
CA ASP A 361 20.08 -15.23 -3.26
C ASP A 361 21.20 -14.17 -3.24
N GLY A 362 20.89 -12.97 -2.79
CA GLY A 362 21.73 -11.77 -2.90
C GLY A 362 21.42 -10.96 -4.15
N GLU A 363 20.83 -11.58 -5.16
CA GLU A 363 20.33 -10.93 -6.38
C GLU A 363 18.95 -11.48 -6.72
N VAL A 364 18.05 -10.59 -7.16
CA VAL A 364 16.74 -11.00 -7.67
C VAL A 364 16.92 -11.72 -9.00
N LYS A 365 16.33 -12.92 -9.09
CA LYS A 365 16.40 -13.71 -10.33
C LYS A 365 15.45 -13.17 -11.38
N ASP A 366 15.84 -13.30 -12.65
CA ASP A 366 15.02 -12.87 -13.78
C ASP A 366 13.65 -13.52 -13.78
N PHE A 367 12.65 -12.73 -14.06
CA PHE A 367 11.28 -13.18 -14.31
C PHE A 367 10.70 -12.48 -15.55
N SER A 368 9.70 -13.09 -16.15
CA SER A 368 9.03 -12.51 -17.31
C SER A 368 8.22 -11.28 -16.89
N ALA A 369 8.44 -10.16 -17.56
CA ALA A 369 7.63 -8.97 -17.36
C ALA A 369 6.13 -9.29 -17.57
N PRO A 370 5.23 -8.73 -16.75
CA PRO A 370 3.79 -8.85 -16.99
C PRO A 370 3.41 -8.27 -18.34
N THR A 371 2.37 -8.82 -18.94
CA THR A 371 1.77 -8.27 -20.16
C THR A 371 0.46 -7.61 -19.80
N VAL A 372 0.35 -6.32 -20.07
CA VAL A 372 -0.89 -5.55 -19.95
C VAL A 372 -1.51 -5.38 -21.33
N ASP A 373 -2.83 -5.39 -21.42
CA ASP A 373 -3.54 -5.06 -22.66
C ASP A 373 -3.10 -3.68 -23.17
N GLU A 374 -2.78 -3.59 -24.47
CA GLU A 374 -2.19 -2.38 -25.07
C GLU A 374 -3.09 -1.15 -24.91
N LYS A 375 -4.40 -1.30 -25.11
CA LYS A 375 -5.36 -0.20 -24.95
C LYS A 375 -5.51 0.24 -23.50
N LEU A 376 -5.44 -0.72 -22.58
CA LEU A 376 -5.48 -0.42 -21.15
C LEU A 376 -4.20 0.31 -20.72
N ALA A 377 -3.05 -0.11 -21.22
CA ALA A 377 -1.79 0.58 -20.98
C ALA A 377 -1.81 2.03 -21.54
N GLU A 378 -2.31 2.22 -22.78
CA GLU A 378 -2.47 3.56 -23.36
C GLU A 378 -3.33 4.49 -22.50
N LYS A 379 -4.46 3.99 -21.95
CA LYS A 379 -5.32 4.76 -21.04
C LYS A 379 -4.58 5.22 -19.78
N CYS A 380 -3.66 4.41 -19.24
CA CYS A 380 -2.89 4.78 -18.06
C CYS A 380 -1.98 5.99 -18.29
N PHE A 381 -1.58 6.23 -19.53
CA PHE A 381 -0.77 7.39 -19.93
C PHE A 381 -1.60 8.59 -20.40
N ASP A 382 -2.94 8.48 -20.39
CA ASP A 382 -3.86 9.54 -20.85
C ASP A 382 -4.88 9.89 -19.75
N THR A 383 -4.38 10.41 -18.63
CA THR A 383 -5.19 10.73 -17.44
C THR A 383 -5.13 12.21 -17.04
N PHE A 384 -4.59 13.08 -17.92
CA PHE A 384 -4.47 14.51 -17.67
C PHE A 384 -5.29 15.31 -18.67
N HIS A 385 -6.49 15.70 -18.29
CA HIS A 385 -7.48 16.39 -19.13
C HIS A 385 -7.72 17.82 -18.63
N LEU A 386 -6.67 18.63 -18.55
CA LEU A 386 -6.75 20.02 -18.12
C LEU A 386 -6.04 20.95 -19.09
N ASP A 387 -6.48 22.20 -19.15
CA ASP A 387 -5.80 23.26 -19.90
C ASP A 387 -4.52 23.72 -19.19
N SER A 388 -3.60 24.34 -19.93
CA SER A 388 -2.43 24.96 -19.31
C SER A 388 -2.85 26.15 -18.45
N VAL A 389 -2.33 26.19 -17.23
CA VAL A 389 -2.60 27.28 -16.29
C VAL A 389 -1.63 28.44 -16.48
N THR A 390 -2.08 29.62 -16.09
CA THR A 390 -1.28 30.84 -16.10
C THR A 390 -1.25 31.46 -14.70
N PRO A 391 -0.36 32.39 -14.39
CA PRO A 391 -0.37 33.07 -13.10
C PRO A 391 -1.71 33.69 -12.73
N SER A 392 -2.51 34.10 -13.73
CA SER A 392 -3.86 34.65 -13.51
C SER A 392 -4.87 33.61 -13.07
N SER A 393 -4.63 32.31 -13.30
CA SER A 393 -5.50 31.22 -12.87
C SER A 393 -5.56 31.07 -11.34
N PHE A 394 -4.56 31.60 -10.63
CA PHE A 394 -4.46 31.51 -9.16
C PHE A 394 -4.83 32.82 -8.45
N LYS A 395 -5.30 33.82 -9.19
CA LYS A 395 -5.75 35.08 -8.60
C LYS A 395 -7.15 34.91 -8.02
N VAL A 396 -7.28 35.22 -6.75
CA VAL A 396 -8.56 35.25 -6.03
C VAL A 396 -8.63 36.55 -5.24
N ASP A 397 -9.76 37.23 -5.34
CA ASP A 397 -10.03 38.45 -4.55
C ASP A 397 -10.63 38.06 -3.20
N GLY A 398 -10.15 38.71 -2.14
CA GLY A 398 -10.67 38.55 -0.78
C GLY A 398 -9.82 37.66 0.13
N LYS A 399 -10.40 37.30 1.26
CA LYS A 399 -9.75 36.47 2.26
C LYS A 399 -10.11 35.01 2.03
N LEU A 400 -9.10 34.13 2.04
CA LEU A 400 -9.25 32.70 1.92
C LEU A 400 -8.77 31.99 3.18
N GLY A 401 -9.25 30.77 3.42
CA GLY A 401 -8.84 29.95 4.55
C GLY A 401 -7.32 29.76 4.65
N LEU A 402 -6.79 29.85 5.87
CA LEU A 402 -5.39 29.64 6.19
C LEU A 402 -5.22 28.31 6.93
N ILE A 403 -4.61 27.35 6.27
CA ILE A 403 -4.33 26.01 6.77
C ILE A 403 -3.01 26.04 7.54
N GLY A 404 -3.02 25.65 8.82
CA GLY A 404 -1.79 25.53 9.63
C GLY A 404 -1.30 24.10 9.66
N LEU A 405 -0.05 23.86 9.25
CA LEU A 405 0.58 22.54 9.38
C LEU A 405 0.99 22.29 10.84
N VAL A 406 0.97 21.03 11.24
CA VAL A 406 1.50 20.55 12.52
C VAL A 406 2.69 19.64 12.19
N GLY A 407 3.90 20.06 12.58
CA GLY A 407 5.12 19.32 12.23
C GLY A 407 5.06 17.87 12.69
N GLY A 408 5.34 16.94 11.76
CA GLY A 408 5.35 15.50 12.02
C GLY A 408 3.97 14.84 12.12
N GLU A 409 2.87 15.55 11.84
CA GLU A 409 1.51 15.03 11.89
C GLU A 409 0.77 15.27 10.57
N LEU A 410 -0.23 14.42 10.28
CA LEU A 410 -1.15 14.62 9.14
C LEU A 410 -2.27 15.61 9.48
N LEU A 411 -2.47 15.92 10.76
CA LEU A 411 -3.46 16.88 11.23
C LEU A 411 -3.07 18.31 10.86
N THR A 412 -4.08 19.16 10.64
CA THR A 412 -3.89 20.59 10.42
C THR A 412 -4.61 21.42 11.48
N ARG A 413 -4.44 22.72 11.41
CA ARG A 413 -5.15 23.70 12.28
C ARG A 413 -5.82 24.76 11.43
N ASN A 414 -6.97 25.22 11.88
CA ASN A 414 -7.61 26.39 11.30
C ASN A 414 -6.98 27.67 11.91
N LEU A 415 -6.20 28.38 11.11
CA LEU A 415 -5.55 29.64 11.50
C LEU A 415 -6.35 30.89 11.07
N GLY A 416 -7.61 30.71 10.68
CA GLY A 416 -8.47 31.79 10.18
C GLY A 416 -8.28 32.02 8.70
N THR A 417 -8.00 33.26 8.28
CA THR A 417 -7.91 33.64 6.87
C THR A 417 -6.71 34.51 6.57
N ALA A 418 -6.22 34.44 5.31
CA ALA A 418 -5.24 35.37 4.75
C ALA A 418 -5.76 35.97 3.43
N ASP A 419 -5.19 37.09 2.99
CA ASP A 419 -5.58 37.80 1.76
C ASP A 419 -4.45 37.91 0.72
N LYS A 420 -3.23 37.53 1.10
CA LYS A 420 -2.05 37.56 0.23
C LYS A 420 -0.97 36.63 0.72
N ILE A 421 -0.04 36.31 -0.17
CA ILE A 421 1.22 35.65 0.18
C ILE A 421 2.07 36.59 1.04
N ASP A 422 2.61 36.07 2.14
CA ASP A 422 3.55 36.75 3.03
C ASP A 422 4.66 35.76 3.44
N VAL A 423 5.69 35.68 2.62
CA VAL A 423 6.79 34.73 2.77
C VAL A 423 7.56 34.94 4.08
N GLU A 424 7.65 36.19 4.58
CA GLU A 424 8.34 36.49 5.83
C GLU A 424 7.61 35.88 7.04
N ASN A 425 6.27 35.86 7.00
CA ASN A 425 5.41 35.28 8.02
C ASN A 425 4.99 33.83 7.70
N ASP A 426 5.60 33.20 6.69
CA ASP A 426 5.31 31.85 6.22
C ASP A 426 3.83 31.64 5.84
N ILE A 427 3.26 32.61 5.15
CA ILE A 427 1.94 32.50 4.54
C ILE A 427 2.14 32.30 3.04
N LEU A 428 1.97 31.06 2.58
CA LEU A 428 2.18 30.66 1.22
C LEU A 428 0.85 30.36 0.54
N LYS A 429 0.81 30.47 -0.79
CA LYS A 429 -0.36 30.07 -1.55
C LYS A 429 -0.36 28.55 -1.72
N ILE A 430 -1.52 27.92 -1.50
CA ILE A 430 -1.80 26.53 -1.82
C ILE A 430 -2.92 26.47 -2.85
N ALA A 431 -2.85 25.55 -3.81
CA ALA A 431 -3.92 25.32 -4.76
C ALA A 431 -4.08 23.83 -5.09
N CYS A 432 -5.31 23.43 -5.41
CA CYS A 432 -5.67 22.10 -5.90
C CYS A 432 -6.37 22.28 -7.26
N ILE A 433 -5.84 21.62 -8.30
CA ILE A 433 -6.25 21.78 -9.69
C ILE A 433 -6.85 20.47 -10.20
N GLU A 434 -8.10 20.50 -10.65
CA GLU A 434 -8.75 19.36 -11.25
C GLU A 434 -8.03 18.93 -12.53
N ARG A 435 -7.77 17.62 -12.70
CA ARG A 435 -7.02 17.09 -13.84
C ARG A 435 -7.70 15.98 -14.62
N HIS A 436 -8.84 15.49 -14.14
CA HIS A 436 -9.46 14.26 -14.64
C HIS A 436 -10.50 14.49 -15.72
N LYS A 437 -11.36 15.52 -15.55
CA LYS A 437 -12.59 15.73 -16.31
C LYS A 437 -12.55 16.99 -17.16
N GLY A 438 -11.46 17.74 -17.11
CA GLY A 438 -11.32 19.01 -17.86
C GLY A 438 -12.27 20.11 -17.38
N THR A 439 -12.64 20.09 -16.10
CA THR A 439 -13.52 21.11 -15.52
C THR A 439 -12.80 22.45 -15.38
N ASN A 440 -11.47 22.42 -15.35
CA ASN A 440 -10.60 23.54 -15.05
C ASN A 440 -10.87 24.20 -13.69
N HIS A 441 -11.46 23.46 -12.74
CA HIS A 441 -11.64 23.93 -11.38
C HIS A 441 -10.29 24.06 -10.68
N ILE A 442 -10.08 25.19 -10.02
CA ILE A 442 -8.88 25.50 -9.25
C ILE A 442 -9.30 26.05 -7.90
N GLY A 443 -9.18 25.23 -6.86
CA GLY A 443 -9.34 25.68 -5.49
C GLY A 443 -8.07 26.33 -4.99
N VAL A 444 -8.20 27.50 -4.36
CA VAL A 444 -7.07 28.30 -3.85
C VAL A 444 -7.27 28.56 -2.36
N GLY A 445 -6.18 28.54 -1.60
CA GLY A 445 -6.13 28.89 -0.20
C GLY A 445 -4.74 29.35 0.23
N TYR A 446 -4.53 29.44 1.52
CA TYR A 446 -3.22 29.71 2.09
C TYR A 446 -2.80 28.63 3.07
N VAL A 447 -1.48 28.42 3.18
CA VAL A 447 -0.88 27.46 4.11
C VAL A 447 0.25 28.12 4.90
N LYS A 448 0.38 27.73 6.17
CA LYS A 448 1.46 28.12 7.07
C LYS A 448 2.12 26.89 7.68
N GLY A 449 3.43 26.91 7.84
CA GLY A 449 4.23 25.79 8.37
C GLY A 449 4.99 25.04 7.29
N TYR A 450 4.86 25.44 6.01
CA TYR A 450 5.60 24.81 4.90
C TYR A 450 6.98 25.44 4.68
N SER A 451 7.12 26.72 4.98
CA SER A 451 8.36 27.51 5.13
C SER A 451 9.15 27.84 3.87
N LEU A 452 8.65 27.59 2.64
CA LEU A 452 9.33 28.01 1.41
C LEU A 452 9.68 29.51 1.46
N LYS A 453 10.89 29.87 1.00
CA LYS A 453 11.38 31.24 0.87
C LYS A 453 11.36 31.75 -0.55
N SER A 454 11.36 30.84 -1.53
CA SER A 454 11.23 31.13 -2.97
C SER A 454 10.60 29.95 -3.69
N GLY A 455 10.19 30.15 -4.93
CA GLY A 455 9.74 29.10 -5.83
C GLY A 455 8.37 28.49 -5.48
N ALA A 456 8.16 27.29 -6.02
CA ALA A 456 6.96 26.49 -5.83
C ALA A 456 7.27 25.00 -5.95
N VAL A 457 6.43 24.17 -5.33
CA VAL A 457 6.41 22.71 -5.45
C VAL A 457 5.03 22.25 -5.88
N ALA A 458 4.95 21.18 -6.66
CA ALA A 458 3.69 20.56 -7.07
C ALA A 458 3.81 19.04 -7.15
N THR A 459 2.70 18.33 -6.97
CA THR A 459 2.60 16.89 -7.17
C THR A 459 1.22 16.49 -7.69
N SER A 460 1.16 15.40 -8.47
CA SER A 460 -0.08 14.70 -8.83
C SER A 460 -0.42 13.56 -7.87
N VAL A 461 0.47 13.24 -6.91
CA VAL A 461 0.16 12.30 -5.82
C VAL A 461 -0.49 13.11 -4.70
N ALA A 462 -1.82 13.05 -4.62
CA ALA A 462 -2.63 13.88 -3.72
C ALA A 462 -3.87 13.11 -3.26
N HIS A 463 -3.78 12.51 -2.09
CA HIS A 463 -4.78 11.58 -1.56
C HIS A 463 -6.17 12.19 -1.41
N ASP A 464 -7.23 11.47 -1.76
CA ASP A 464 -7.24 10.22 -2.55
C ASP A 464 -7.59 10.52 -4.01
N SER A 465 -8.08 11.76 -4.29
CA SER A 465 -8.56 12.16 -5.63
C SER A 465 -7.45 12.31 -6.68
N HIS A 466 -6.19 12.47 -6.26
CA HIS A 466 -5.02 12.66 -7.11
C HIS A 466 -5.15 13.77 -8.14
N ASN A 467 -5.76 14.87 -7.74
CA ASN A 467 -5.68 16.14 -8.44
C ASN A 467 -4.27 16.74 -8.27
N ILE A 468 -3.91 17.75 -9.06
CA ILE A 468 -2.61 18.40 -8.87
C ILE A 468 -2.70 19.32 -7.65
N ILE A 469 -1.80 19.13 -6.68
CA ILE A 469 -1.67 20.03 -5.53
C ILE A 469 -0.33 20.75 -5.59
N THR A 470 -0.33 22.05 -5.23
CA THR A 470 0.85 22.91 -5.29
C THR A 470 0.90 23.91 -4.15
N VAL A 471 2.12 24.21 -3.69
CA VAL A 471 2.41 25.30 -2.73
C VAL A 471 3.52 26.18 -3.30
N GLY A 472 3.38 27.51 -3.18
CA GLY A 472 4.41 28.40 -3.70
C GLY A 472 4.38 29.82 -3.14
N CYS A 473 5.49 30.51 -3.36
CA CYS A 473 5.75 31.88 -2.96
C CYS A 473 5.23 32.92 -3.97
N ASN A 474 4.86 32.49 -5.17
CA ASN A 474 4.30 33.35 -6.22
C ASN A 474 3.53 32.56 -7.27
N ASP A 475 2.55 33.20 -7.91
CA ASP A 475 1.67 32.58 -8.91
C ASP A 475 2.43 32.15 -10.19
N GLY A 476 3.56 32.78 -10.49
CA GLY A 476 4.37 32.45 -11.67
C GLY A 476 5.03 31.09 -11.55
N ASP A 477 5.72 30.82 -10.45
CA ASP A 477 6.37 29.54 -10.19
C ASP A 477 5.34 28.43 -9.99
N ILE A 478 4.20 28.73 -9.32
CA ILE A 478 3.07 27.80 -9.20
C ILE A 478 2.58 27.37 -10.60
N ALA A 479 2.35 28.31 -11.52
CA ALA A 479 1.89 27.99 -12.86
C ALA A 479 2.88 27.11 -13.63
N VAL A 480 4.18 27.38 -13.51
CA VAL A 480 5.23 26.56 -14.16
C VAL A 480 5.26 25.16 -13.54
N ALA A 481 5.14 25.02 -12.22
CA ALA A 481 5.16 23.73 -11.55
C ALA A 481 3.95 22.86 -11.96
N VAL A 482 2.75 23.43 -11.99
CA VAL A 482 1.53 22.73 -12.43
C VAL A 482 1.62 22.30 -13.89
N ASN A 483 2.07 23.18 -14.78
CA ASN A 483 2.25 22.85 -16.20
C ASN A 483 3.33 21.77 -16.40
N ALA A 484 4.41 21.78 -15.63
CA ALA A 484 5.42 20.73 -15.66
C ALA A 484 4.82 19.34 -15.31
N ILE A 485 3.97 19.27 -14.28
CA ILE A 485 3.24 18.04 -13.92
C ILE A 485 2.29 17.59 -15.05
N LYS A 486 1.57 18.53 -15.65
CA LYS A 486 0.69 18.24 -16.79
C LYS A 486 1.46 17.68 -17.97
N ASP A 487 2.56 18.33 -18.35
CA ASP A 487 3.35 18.00 -19.55
C ASP A 487 4.08 16.64 -19.38
N SER A 488 4.49 16.29 -18.15
CA SER A 488 5.05 14.97 -17.79
C SER A 488 3.99 13.88 -17.55
N LYS A 489 2.71 14.21 -17.69
CA LYS A 489 1.57 13.32 -17.41
C LYS A 489 1.57 12.81 -15.95
N GLY A 490 2.01 13.65 -15.03
CA GLY A 490 2.07 13.36 -13.61
C GLY A 490 3.48 13.38 -13.05
N GLY A 491 3.57 13.53 -11.73
CA GLY A 491 4.85 13.51 -11.04
C GLY A 491 4.97 14.52 -9.93
N ILE A 492 6.23 14.87 -9.64
CA ILE A 492 6.63 15.83 -8.61
C ILE A 492 7.54 16.87 -9.26
N ALA A 493 7.24 18.15 -9.08
CA ALA A 493 8.02 19.25 -9.65
C ALA A 493 8.44 20.26 -8.57
N VAL A 494 9.67 20.76 -8.69
CA VAL A 494 10.21 21.89 -7.93
C VAL A 494 10.65 22.97 -8.91
N VAL A 495 10.17 24.19 -8.70
CA VAL A 495 10.38 25.32 -9.62
C VAL A 495 10.88 26.53 -8.86
N GLU A 496 11.81 27.27 -9.44
CA GLU A 496 12.28 28.56 -8.95
C GLU A 496 12.57 29.52 -10.09
N ASN A 497 12.05 30.75 -9.99
CA ASN A 497 12.26 31.81 -10.98
C ASN A 497 11.89 31.37 -12.41
N GLY A 498 10.76 30.66 -12.55
CA GLY A 498 10.25 30.16 -13.82
C GLY A 498 11.04 28.99 -14.42
N LYS A 499 11.94 28.35 -13.66
CA LYS A 499 12.75 27.22 -14.12
C LYS A 499 12.52 25.99 -13.26
N ILE A 500 12.36 24.83 -13.89
CA ILE A 500 12.29 23.55 -13.22
C ILE A 500 13.66 23.21 -12.63
N LYS A 501 13.75 23.04 -11.31
CA LYS A 501 14.94 22.60 -10.58
C LYS A 501 15.01 21.08 -10.46
N ALA A 502 13.86 20.46 -10.22
CA ALA A 502 13.73 19.00 -10.14
C ALA A 502 12.39 18.57 -10.70
N LEU A 503 12.37 17.41 -11.34
CA LEU A 503 11.18 16.76 -11.87
C LEU A 503 11.32 15.24 -11.70
N LEU A 504 10.35 14.62 -11.05
CA LEU A 504 10.11 13.19 -11.07
C LEU A 504 8.85 12.96 -11.90
N GLU A 505 8.97 12.22 -12.98
CA GLU A 505 7.86 11.89 -13.89
C GLU A 505 7.17 10.60 -13.40
N LEU A 506 5.84 10.65 -13.27
CA LEU A 506 4.99 9.52 -12.89
C LEU A 506 3.86 9.34 -13.92
N PRO A 507 4.18 8.93 -15.16
CA PRO A 507 3.23 8.99 -16.27
C PRO A 507 2.13 7.93 -16.21
N ILE A 508 2.27 6.90 -15.39
CA ILE A 508 1.25 5.85 -15.22
C ILE A 508 0.21 6.36 -14.23
N ALA A 509 -0.92 6.78 -14.75
CA ALA A 509 -2.05 7.36 -14.01
C ALA A 509 -1.68 8.61 -13.17
N GLY A 510 -0.52 9.22 -13.41
CA GLY A 510 0.00 10.31 -12.59
C GLY A 510 0.53 9.87 -11.22
N LEU A 511 0.74 8.57 -11.00
CA LEU A 511 1.07 7.96 -9.70
C LEU A 511 2.35 7.14 -9.73
N MET A 512 2.63 6.46 -10.84
CA MET A 512 3.74 5.50 -10.94
C MET A 512 4.61 5.77 -12.17
N SER A 513 5.87 5.37 -12.07
CA SER A 513 6.86 5.38 -13.14
C SER A 513 7.12 3.96 -13.64
N ASP A 514 7.50 3.83 -14.92
CA ASP A 514 8.03 2.61 -15.53
C ASP A 514 9.56 2.50 -15.41
N GLU A 515 10.20 3.48 -14.79
CA GLU A 515 11.63 3.46 -14.49
C GLU A 515 11.95 2.53 -13.30
N PRO A 516 13.22 2.06 -13.19
CA PRO A 516 13.68 1.30 -12.04
C PRO A 516 13.48 2.06 -10.72
N LEU A 517 13.16 1.32 -9.65
CA LEU A 517 12.93 1.89 -8.31
C LEU A 517 14.09 2.77 -7.83
N THR A 518 15.35 2.40 -8.15
CA THR A 518 16.54 3.20 -7.81
C THR A 518 16.52 4.57 -8.48
N THR A 519 16.17 4.63 -9.77
CA THR A 519 16.07 5.88 -10.54
C THR A 519 14.94 6.77 -10.00
N VAL A 520 13.78 6.17 -9.72
CA VAL A 520 12.65 6.90 -9.12
C VAL A 520 13.03 7.48 -7.76
N ASN A 521 13.71 6.68 -6.93
CA ASN A 521 14.19 7.15 -5.64
C ASN A 521 15.21 8.31 -5.77
N GLU A 522 16.17 8.20 -6.69
CA GLU A 522 17.15 9.28 -6.92
C GLU A 522 16.47 10.59 -7.34
N LYS A 523 15.48 10.51 -8.24
CA LYS A 523 14.70 11.69 -8.68
C LYS A 523 13.85 12.26 -7.53
N LEU A 524 13.25 11.40 -6.70
CA LEU A 524 12.46 11.81 -5.53
C LEU A 524 13.32 12.53 -4.49
N GLU A 525 14.48 11.96 -4.14
CA GLU A 525 15.40 12.56 -3.17
C GLU A 525 15.99 13.89 -3.71
N ASN A 526 16.25 13.99 -5.01
CA ASN A 526 16.64 15.24 -5.65
C ASN A 526 15.53 16.30 -5.56
N ALA A 527 14.26 15.91 -5.75
CA ALA A 527 13.13 16.81 -5.61
C ALA A 527 12.97 17.29 -4.15
N LYS A 528 13.08 16.37 -3.17
CA LYS A 528 13.07 16.72 -1.73
C LYS A 528 14.21 17.68 -1.38
N SER A 529 15.42 17.37 -1.80
CA SER A 529 16.59 18.23 -1.57
C SER A 529 16.40 19.62 -2.16
N SER A 530 15.89 19.71 -3.39
CA SER A 530 15.57 20.98 -4.04
C SER A 530 14.50 21.78 -3.29
N ALA A 531 13.45 21.11 -2.77
CA ALA A 531 12.43 21.77 -1.96
C ALA A 531 13.01 22.32 -0.63
N TYR A 532 13.91 21.55 0.03
CA TYR A 532 14.62 22.03 1.23
C TYR A 532 15.57 23.19 0.93
N GLU A 533 16.24 23.22 -0.23
CA GLU A 533 17.04 24.37 -0.67
C GLU A 533 16.19 25.63 -0.86
N LEU A 534 14.93 25.48 -1.31
CA LEU A 534 13.98 26.60 -1.40
C LEU A 534 13.40 27.02 -0.03
N GLY A 535 13.76 26.34 1.03
CA GLY A 535 13.40 26.70 2.41
C GLY A 535 12.29 25.85 3.04
N ALA A 536 11.83 24.76 2.41
CA ALA A 536 10.86 23.87 3.02
C ALA A 536 11.32 23.40 4.41
N ASP A 537 10.39 23.29 5.36
CA ASP A 537 10.69 22.87 6.72
C ASP A 537 11.25 21.45 6.73
N LYS A 538 12.42 21.27 7.34
CA LYS A 538 13.09 19.96 7.43
C LYS A 538 12.42 18.98 8.40
N SER A 539 11.45 19.43 9.18
CA SER A 539 10.67 18.57 10.07
C SER A 539 9.52 17.85 9.34
N ILE A 540 9.26 18.19 8.08
CA ILE A 540 8.24 17.55 7.25
C ILE A 540 8.87 16.91 6.01
N ASP A 541 8.25 15.85 5.48
CA ASP A 541 8.47 15.44 4.10
C ASP A 541 7.64 16.35 3.19
N PRO A 542 8.26 17.16 2.30
CA PRO A 542 7.54 18.20 1.58
C PRO A 542 6.43 17.65 0.68
N PHE A 543 6.63 16.50 0.05
CA PHE A 543 5.65 15.96 -0.89
C PHE A 543 4.60 15.07 -0.22
N MET A 544 4.99 14.27 0.78
CA MET A 544 4.04 13.51 1.58
C MET A 544 3.09 14.45 2.36
N THR A 545 3.64 15.49 3.00
CA THR A 545 2.81 16.50 3.67
C THR A 545 1.84 17.15 2.68
N LEU A 546 2.34 17.53 1.49
CA LEU A 546 1.52 18.17 0.47
C LEU A 546 0.40 17.23 -0.01
N SER A 547 0.69 15.94 -0.23
CA SER A 547 -0.28 14.98 -0.75
C SER A 547 -1.47 14.75 0.18
N PHE A 548 -1.27 14.79 1.49
CA PHE A 548 -2.36 14.64 2.46
C PHE A 548 -3.16 15.93 2.73
N LEU A 549 -2.70 17.09 2.26
CA LEU A 549 -3.46 18.35 2.42
C LEU A 549 -4.74 18.40 1.58
N SER A 550 -4.88 17.51 0.60
CA SER A 550 -6.09 17.38 -0.22
C SER A 550 -7.12 16.37 0.31
N LEU A 551 -6.80 15.60 1.36
CA LEU A 551 -7.67 14.53 1.85
C LEU A 551 -8.73 15.05 2.83
N PRO A 552 -10.02 15.19 2.41
CA PRO A 552 -11.03 15.90 3.21
C PRO A 552 -11.53 15.13 4.44
N VAL A 553 -11.17 13.87 4.60
CA VAL A 553 -11.54 13.07 5.78
C VAL A 553 -10.64 13.31 7.00
N ILE A 554 -9.51 14.00 6.84
CA ILE A 554 -8.60 14.30 7.95
C ILE A 554 -8.83 15.74 8.45
N PRO A 555 -9.12 16.00 9.74
CA PRO A 555 -9.28 17.35 10.28
C PRO A 555 -7.94 18.12 10.32
N SER A 556 -7.95 19.47 10.39
CA SER A 556 -9.11 20.39 10.48
C SER A 556 -9.47 21.00 9.10
N LEU A 557 -8.53 21.71 8.43
CA LEU A 557 -8.71 22.32 7.12
C LEU A 557 -7.97 21.54 6.03
N ARG A 558 -8.61 21.43 4.85
CA ARG A 558 -8.03 20.79 3.66
C ARG A 558 -8.24 21.69 2.44
N ILE A 559 -7.45 21.44 1.38
CA ILE A 559 -7.64 22.09 0.08
C ILE A 559 -8.26 21.10 -0.89
N THR A 560 -9.32 21.52 -1.58
CA THR A 560 -9.96 20.77 -2.64
C THR A 560 -9.95 21.59 -3.93
N THR A 561 -10.36 21.02 -5.05
CA THR A 561 -10.54 21.76 -6.32
C THR A 561 -11.58 22.89 -6.22
N LYS A 562 -12.42 22.87 -5.17
CA LYS A 562 -13.46 23.87 -4.90
C LYS A 562 -13.01 24.96 -3.92
N GLY A 563 -11.82 24.84 -3.33
CA GLY A 563 -11.27 25.76 -2.33
C GLY A 563 -10.95 25.08 -0.99
N VAL A 564 -10.80 25.88 0.06
CA VAL A 564 -10.51 25.39 1.41
C VAL A 564 -11.76 24.78 2.04
N PHE A 565 -11.63 23.57 2.53
CA PHE A 565 -12.68 22.79 3.17
C PHE A 565 -12.41 22.61 4.66
N ASP A 566 -13.42 22.85 5.46
CA ASP A 566 -13.42 22.60 6.91
C ASP A 566 -13.98 21.20 7.18
N ALA A 567 -13.07 20.24 7.41
CA ALA A 567 -13.41 18.84 7.61
C ALA A 567 -14.15 18.59 8.95
N GLU A 568 -13.94 19.44 9.97
CA GLU A 568 -14.62 19.30 11.26
C GLU A 568 -16.10 19.73 11.16
N ASN A 569 -16.37 20.80 10.40
CA ASN A 569 -17.73 21.33 10.25
C ASN A 569 -18.39 20.94 8.93
N TRP A 570 -17.72 20.15 8.12
CA TRP A 570 -18.19 19.62 6.82
C TRP A 570 -18.70 20.71 5.87
N LYS A 571 -17.93 21.78 5.65
CA LYS A 571 -18.33 22.92 4.82
C LYS A 571 -17.15 23.55 4.08
N MET A 572 -17.45 24.16 2.93
CA MET A 572 -16.52 25.05 2.23
C MET A 572 -16.37 26.38 2.97
N LEU A 573 -15.16 26.96 2.96
CA LEU A 573 -14.86 28.27 3.59
C LEU A 573 -14.84 29.37 2.52
#